data_c7d440e1eb7371fb47c2bfea13228e8a
#
_entry.id   c7d440e1eb7371fb47c2bfea13228e8a
#
_cell.length_a   1.000
_cell.length_b   1.000
_cell.length_c   1.000
_cell.angle_alpha   90.00
_cell.angle_beta   90.00
_cell.angle_gamma   90.00
#
_symmetry.space_group_name_H-M   'P 1'
#
loop_
_entity.id
_entity.type
_entity.pdbx_description
1 polymer ?
#
loop_
_entity_poly.entity_id
_entity_poly.type
_entity_poly.pdbx_seq_one_letter_code
_entity_poly.pdbx_strand_id
1 'polypeptide(L)'
;MNCIIVDDEPLAREAMKLLIEESDNLQLIGSFNSAATASDFMEQQGVDLVFLDIQMPGITGIEFARTISKKTLVIFTTAYTEYALDSYEVDAIDYLIKPVEAERFQKAVDKALSYHSLLLKEEKEAIETIVAAEYFFVKAERRYFKV
;
A
#
# COMPACT_ATOMS: atom_id res chain seq x y z
N MET A 1 -7.96 -6.74 2.59
CA MET A 1 -6.72 -6.05 2.18
C MET A 1 -5.61 -6.41 3.17
N ASN A 2 -4.50 -6.94 2.69
CA ASN A 2 -3.39 -7.24 3.58
C ASN A 2 -2.55 -5.98 3.84
N CYS A 3 -1.89 -5.93 5.01
CA CYS A 3 -1.09 -4.78 5.39
C CYS A 3 0.11 -5.17 6.25
N ILE A 4 1.08 -4.27 6.29
CA ILE A 4 2.24 -4.36 7.19
C ILE A 4 2.41 -3.05 7.95
N ILE A 5 3.14 -3.14 9.05
CA ILE A 5 3.56 -1.98 9.86
C ILE A 5 5.07 -1.85 9.75
N VAL A 6 5.56 -0.63 9.52
CA VAL A 6 6.99 -0.32 9.53
C VAL A 6 7.21 0.88 10.45
N ASP A 7 7.78 0.64 11.62
CA ASP A 7 8.00 1.65 12.65
C ASP A 7 9.10 1.15 13.59
N ASP A 8 10.08 1.97 13.91
CA ASP A 8 11.19 1.57 14.78
C ASP A 8 10.82 1.51 16.27
N GLU A 9 9.69 2.12 16.66
CA GLU A 9 9.24 2.15 18.04
C GLU A 9 8.32 0.97 18.36
N PRO A 10 8.71 0.07 19.30
CA PRO A 10 7.88 -1.09 19.66
C PRO A 10 6.46 -0.75 20.11
N LEU A 11 6.31 0.31 20.92
CA LEU A 11 5.00 0.72 21.42
C LEU A 11 4.10 1.26 20.29
N ALA A 12 4.68 1.95 19.33
CA ALA A 12 3.93 2.42 18.18
C ALA A 12 3.44 1.25 17.31
N ARG A 13 4.26 0.23 17.11
CA ARG A 13 3.85 -0.99 16.40
C ARG A 13 2.71 -1.72 17.11
N GLU A 14 2.80 -1.84 18.44
CA GLU A 14 1.72 -2.48 19.23
C GLU A 14 0.42 -1.70 19.15
N ALA A 15 0.49 -0.37 19.26
CA ALA A 15 -0.70 0.47 19.16
C ALA A 15 -1.37 0.33 17.78
N MET A 16 -0.59 0.34 16.71
CA MET A 16 -1.09 0.16 15.35
C MET A 16 -1.69 -1.24 15.15
N LYS A 17 -1.04 -2.25 15.69
CA LYS A 17 -1.53 -3.63 15.63
C LYS A 17 -2.92 -3.77 16.22
N LEU A 18 -3.15 -3.14 17.38
CA LEU A 18 -4.47 -3.16 18.03
C LEU A 18 -5.54 -2.52 17.14
N LEU A 19 -5.23 -1.39 16.51
CA LEU A 19 -6.15 -0.74 15.59
C LEU A 19 -6.47 -1.62 14.37
N ILE A 20 -5.47 -2.27 13.82
CA ILE A 20 -5.64 -3.16 12.67
C ILE A 20 -6.49 -4.38 13.05
N GLU A 21 -6.23 -4.98 14.20
CA GLU A 21 -6.99 -6.15 14.68
C GLU A 21 -8.48 -5.86 14.88
N GLU A 22 -8.82 -4.64 15.22
CA GLU A 22 -10.21 -4.21 15.35
C GLU A 22 -10.89 -3.91 14.01
N SER A 23 -10.14 -3.85 12.93
CA SER A 23 -10.67 -3.56 11.60
C SER A 23 -11.01 -4.86 10.86
N ASP A 24 -12.25 -5.01 10.44
CA ASP A 24 -12.73 -6.19 9.73
C ASP A 24 -12.15 -6.34 8.32
N ASN A 25 -11.63 -5.25 7.75
CA ASN A 25 -11.20 -5.20 6.36
C ASN A 25 -9.70 -5.32 6.17
N LEU A 26 -8.94 -5.45 7.26
CA LEU A 26 -7.49 -5.52 7.23
C LEU A 26 -6.98 -6.84 7.79
N GLN A 27 -5.94 -7.36 7.18
CA GLN A 27 -5.19 -8.51 7.68
C GLN A 27 -3.73 -8.12 7.82
N LEU A 28 -3.23 -8.09 9.05
CA LEU A 28 -1.82 -7.80 9.32
C LEU A 28 -0.97 -9.01 8.99
N ILE A 29 -0.05 -8.85 8.04
CA ILE A 29 0.83 -9.94 7.60
C ILE A 29 2.30 -9.76 8.02
N GLY A 30 2.65 -8.62 8.60
CA GLY A 30 4.00 -8.39 9.08
C GLY A 30 4.13 -7.07 9.85
N SER A 31 5.10 -7.03 10.75
CA SER A 31 5.42 -5.85 11.54
C SER A 31 6.94 -5.74 11.61
N PHE A 32 7.49 -4.62 11.19
CA PHE A 32 8.92 -4.45 10.98
C PHE A 32 9.45 -3.20 11.69
N ASN A 33 10.68 -3.31 12.19
CA ASN A 33 11.33 -2.20 12.89
C ASN A 33 12.24 -1.36 11.98
N SER A 34 12.36 -1.72 10.70
CA SER A 34 13.22 -1.01 9.76
C SER A 34 12.72 -1.15 8.33
N ALA A 35 13.12 -0.20 7.49
CA ALA A 35 12.83 -0.26 6.06
C ALA A 35 13.50 -1.48 5.40
N ALA A 36 14.70 -1.83 5.82
CA ALA A 36 15.45 -2.97 5.24
C ALA A 36 14.70 -4.29 5.42
N THR A 37 14.23 -4.58 6.63
CA THR A 37 13.48 -5.82 6.91
C THR A 37 12.14 -5.83 6.20
N ALA A 38 11.47 -4.69 6.14
CA ALA A 38 10.21 -4.56 5.41
C ALA A 38 10.41 -4.77 3.91
N SER A 39 11.47 -4.20 3.34
CA SER A 39 11.80 -4.34 1.92
C SER A 39 12.04 -5.80 1.55
N ASP A 40 12.81 -6.52 2.34
CA ASP A 40 13.08 -7.94 2.12
C ASP A 40 11.78 -8.76 2.13
N PHE A 41 10.89 -8.47 3.06
CA PHE A 41 9.59 -9.12 3.12
C PHE A 41 8.73 -8.81 1.89
N MET A 42 8.72 -7.56 1.46
CA MET A 42 7.92 -7.12 0.30
C MET A 42 8.41 -7.68 -1.02
N GLU A 43 9.68 -8.04 -1.13
CA GLU A 43 10.22 -8.76 -2.28
C GLU A 43 9.69 -10.18 -2.39
N GLN A 44 9.35 -10.79 -1.26
CA GLN A 44 8.89 -12.17 -1.18
C GLN A 44 7.36 -12.29 -1.22
N GLN A 45 6.66 -11.25 -0.80
CA GLN A 45 5.23 -11.28 -0.64
C GLN A 45 4.58 -9.96 -1.06
N GLY A 46 3.48 -10.03 -1.81
CA GLY A 46 2.69 -8.87 -2.17
C GLY A 46 2.03 -8.23 -0.96
N VAL A 47 2.16 -6.92 -0.84
CA VAL A 47 1.60 -6.12 0.24
C VAL A 47 0.68 -5.06 -0.36
N ASP A 48 -0.56 -4.99 0.13
CA ASP A 48 -1.55 -4.04 -0.37
C ASP A 48 -1.41 -2.65 0.28
N LEU A 49 -1.09 -2.62 1.57
CA LEU A 49 -1.04 -1.38 2.35
C LEU A 49 0.11 -1.42 3.35
N VAL A 50 0.85 -0.30 3.44
CA VAL A 50 1.92 -0.12 4.43
C VAL A 50 1.56 1.05 5.34
N PHE A 51 1.54 0.79 6.66
CA PHE A 51 1.53 1.85 7.66
C PHE A 51 2.99 2.16 7.99
N LEU A 52 3.46 3.32 7.59
CA LEU A 52 4.88 3.63 7.53
C LEU A 52 5.22 4.86 8.36
N ASP A 53 6.07 4.67 9.38
CA ASP A 53 6.60 5.79 10.15
C ASP A 53 7.55 6.63 9.29
N ILE A 54 7.41 7.94 9.39
CA ILE A 54 8.27 8.87 8.65
C ILE A 54 9.67 8.93 9.27
N GLN A 55 9.76 9.01 10.60
CA GLN A 55 11.05 9.13 11.28
C GLN A 55 11.58 7.77 11.74
N MET A 56 12.53 7.24 10.99
CA MET A 56 13.24 6.02 11.33
C MET A 56 14.76 6.24 11.18
N PRO A 57 15.59 5.56 11.99
CA PRO A 57 17.04 5.61 11.80
C PRO A 57 17.44 5.08 10.42
N GLY A 58 18.43 5.74 9.81
CA GLY A 58 18.89 5.38 8.49
C GLY A 58 18.07 6.03 7.39
N ILE A 59 17.26 5.26 6.68
CA ILE A 59 16.37 5.78 5.64
C ILE A 59 15.06 6.28 6.26
N THR A 60 14.59 7.46 5.86
CA THR A 60 13.30 7.97 6.31
C THR A 60 12.15 7.20 5.66
N GLY A 61 10.97 7.27 6.27
CA GLY A 61 9.76 6.67 5.67
C GLY A 61 9.44 7.26 4.31
N ILE A 62 9.66 8.56 4.11
CA ILE A 62 9.43 9.22 2.82
C ILE A 62 10.36 8.66 1.74
N GLU A 63 11.65 8.52 2.06
CA GLU A 63 12.62 7.93 1.14
C GLU A 63 12.27 6.48 0.82
N PHE A 64 11.88 5.71 1.82
CA PHE A 64 11.45 4.32 1.63
C PHE A 64 10.20 4.24 0.74
N ALA A 65 9.22 5.11 0.97
CA ALA A 65 7.99 5.13 0.18
C ALA A 65 8.25 5.33 -1.32
N ARG A 66 9.27 6.10 -1.67
CA ARG A 66 9.66 6.31 -3.07
C ARG A 66 10.15 5.03 -3.76
N THR A 67 10.60 4.05 -2.99
CA THR A 67 11.06 2.76 -3.53
C THR A 67 9.95 1.72 -3.63
N ILE A 68 8.81 1.97 -3.00
CA ILE A 68 7.69 1.04 -2.97
C ILE A 68 6.93 1.09 -4.31
N SER A 69 6.49 -0.08 -4.79
CA SER A 69 5.66 -0.17 -5.98
C SER A 69 4.39 0.68 -5.87
N LYS A 70 3.99 1.31 -6.96
CA LYS A 70 2.74 2.10 -7.01
C LYS A 70 1.48 1.29 -6.77
N LYS A 71 1.57 -0.03 -6.84
CA LYS A 71 0.46 -0.93 -6.52
C LYS A 71 0.25 -1.11 -5.02
N THR A 72 1.24 -0.75 -4.21
CA THR A 72 1.16 -0.79 -2.75
C THR A 72 0.80 0.60 -2.23
N LEU A 73 -0.28 0.67 -1.46
CA LEU A 73 -0.73 1.92 -0.86
C LEU A 73 0.06 2.23 0.40
N VAL A 74 0.28 3.50 0.68
CA VAL A 74 1.04 3.95 1.85
C VAL A 74 0.21 4.92 2.68
N ILE A 75 0.11 4.64 3.98
CA ILE A 75 -0.40 5.58 4.98
C ILE A 75 0.77 5.89 5.91
N PHE A 76 1.17 7.14 5.97
CA PHE A 76 2.24 7.57 6.87
C PHE A 76 1.74 7.73 8.29
N THR A 77 2.60 7.42 9.25
CA THR A 77 2.39 7.74 10.67
C THR A 77 3.55 8.63 11.13
N THR A 78 3.26 9.62 11.96
CA THR A 78 4.29 10.53 12.45
C THR A 78 3.87 11.20 13.75
N ALA A 79 4.85 11.50 14.61
CA ALA A 79 4.64 12.35 15.79
C ALA A 79 4.65 13.85 15.44
N TYR A 80 5.03 14.21 14.21
CA TYR A 80 5.27 15.59 13.80
C TYR A 80 4.30 16.05 12.71
N THR A 81 3.58 17.13 12.96
CA THR A 81 2.62 17.70 12.01
C THR A 81 3.28 18.35 10.80
N GLU A 82 4.51 18.78 10.93
CA GLU A 82 5.27 19.45 9.87
C GLU A 82 5.53 18.58 8.65
N TYR A 83 5.61 17.25 8.83
CA TYR A 83 5.80 16.32 7.72
C TYR A 83 4.60 16.18 6.80
N ALA A 84 3.42 16.55 7.27
CA ALA A 84 2.23 16.54 6.43
C ALA A 84 2.31 17.56 5.29
N LEU A 85 3.14 18.60 5.45
CA LEU A 85 3.35 19.65 4.45
C LEU A 85 4.42 19.28 3.42
N ASP A 86 5.44 18.51 3.83
CA ASP A 86 6.56 18.11 2.97
C ASP A 86 6.25 16.89 2.10
N SER A 87 5.11 16.30 2.29
CA SER A 87 4.72 15.02 1.72
C SER A 87 4.08 15.11 0.33
N TYR A 88 4.06 16.29 -0.28
CA TYR A 88 3.51 16.48 -1.63
C TYR A 88 4.25 15.70 -2.73
N GLU A 89 5.46 15.27 -2.46
CA GLU A 89 6.30 14.55 -3.42
C GLU A 89 6.04 13.04 -3.43
N VAL A 90 5.22 12.53 -2.50
CA VAL A 90 4.94 11.10 -2.37
C VAL A 90 3.43 10.88 -2.38
N ASP A 91 2.98 9.97 -3.25
CA ASP A 91 1.58 9.57 -3.35
C ASP A 91 1.17 8.72 -2.15
N ALA A 92 0.89 9.37 -1.02
CA ALA A 92 0.34 8.70 0.15
C ALA A 92 -1.18 8.80 0.16
N ILE A 93 -1.82 7.76 0.68
CA ILE A 93 -3.27 7.76 0.87
C ILE A 93 -3.66 8.73 1.97
N ASP A 94 -2.89 8.74 3.07
CA ASP A 94 -3.17 9.63 4.20
C ASP A 94 -1.97 9.73 5.14
N TYR A 95 -2.10 10.61 6.12
CA TYR A 95 -1.13 10.88 7.18
C TYR A 95 -1.81 10.79 8.52
N LEU A 96 -1.29 9.97 9.40
CA LEU A 96 -1.82 9.80 10.76
C LEU A 96 -0.84 10.38 11.77
N ILE A 97 -1.31 11.31 12.59
CA ILE A 97 -0.51 11.93 13.65
C ILE A 97 -0.61 11.05 14.90
N LYS A 98 0.53 10.71 15.48
CA LYS A 98 0.60 9.94 16.73
C LYS A 98 0.22 10.83 17.93
N PRO A 99 -0.52 10.34 18.91
CA PRO A 99 -1.16 9.02 18.99
C PRO A 99 -2.34 8.92 18.02
N VAL A 100 -2.43 7.80 17.32
CA VAL A 100 -3.46 7.60 16.28
C VAL A 100 -4.78 7.23 16.94
N GLU A 101 -5.79 8.08 16.75
CA GLU A 101 -7.14 7.81 17.25
C GLU A 101 -7.90 6.86 16.30
N ALA A 102 -8.77 6.03 16.89
CA ALA A 102 -9.50 5.01 16.16
C ALA A 102 -10.35 5.57 15.01
N GLU A 103 -11.05 6.69 15.21
CA GLU A 103 -11.84 7.32 14.16
C GLU A 103 -10.99 7.83 13.00
N ARG A 104 -9.86 8.44 13.33
CA ARG A 104 -8.94 8.95 12.31
C ARG A 104 -8.29 7.83 11.52
N PHE A 105 -7.92 6.75 12.21
CA PHE A 105 -7.43 5.52 11.60
C PHE A 105 -8.45 4.95 10.60
N GLN A 106 -9.71 4.84 11.01
CA GLN A 106 -10.75 4.27 10.18
C GLN A 106 -10.98 5.10 8.91
N LYS A 107 -10.91 6.43 8.99
CA LYS A 107 -11.01 7.29 7.82
C LYS A 107 -9.91 7.03 6.81
N ALA A 108 -8.68 6.86 7.29
CA ALA A 108 -7.55 6.53 6.43
C ALA A 108 -7.71 5.16 5.78
N VAL A 109 -8.16 4.18 6.55
CA VAL A 109 -8.42 2.82 6.04
C VAL A 109 -9.52 2.84 4.99
N ASP A 110 -10.60 3.59 5.19
CA ASP A 110 -11.68 3.70 4.22
C ASP A 110 -11.19 4.29 2.89
N LYS A 111 -10.32 5.30 2.94
CA LYS A 111 -9.66 5.83 1.74
C LYS A 111 -8.82 4.76 1.05
N ALA A 112 -8.02 4.03 1.82
CA ALA A 112 -7.17 2.97 1.29
C ALA A 112 -7.99 1.88 0.62
N LEU A 113 -9.09 1.47 1.23
CA LEU A 113 -9.99 0.47 0.65
C LEU A 113 -10.59 0.93 -0.67
N SER A 114 -10.99 2.20 -0.77
CA SER A 114 -11.52 2.78 -2.01
C SER A 114 -10.47 2.77 -3.12
N TYR A 115 -9.25 3.21 -2.83
CA TYR A 115 -8.16 3.20 -3.80
C TYR A 115 -7.75 1.79 -4.21
N HIS A 116 -7.73 0.87 -3.27
CA HIS A 116 -7.42 -0.53 -3.55
C HIS A 116 -8.44 -1.14 -4.51
N SER A 117 -9.73 -0.86 -4.31
CA SER A 117 -10.79 -1.30 -5.22
C SER A 117 -10.60 -0.74 -6.62
N LEU A 118 -10.21 0.53 -6.75
CA LEU A 118 -9.92 1.14 -8.05
C LEU A 118 -8.72 0.48 -8.74
N LEU A 119 -7.64 0.21 -8.00
CA LEU A 119 -6.46 -0.47 -8.54
C LEU A 119 -6.81 -1.87 -9.05
N LEU A 120 -7.61 -2.62 -8.30
CA LEU A 120 -8.05 -3.95 -8.73
C LEU A 120 -8.93 -3.88 -9.99
N LYS A 121 -9.78 -2.88 -10.08
CA LYS A 121 -10.62 -2.66 -11.25
C LYS A 121 -9.79 -2.33 -12.49
N GLU A 122 -8.83 -1.41 -12.36
CA GLU A 122 -7.91 -1.06 -13.45
C GLU A 122 -7.11 -2.25 -13.93
N GLU A 123 -6.59 -3.06 -13.01
CA GLU A 123 -5.85 -4.27 -13.34
C GLU A 123 -6.72 -5.28 -14.08
N LYS A 124 -7.96 -5.47 -13.63
CA LYS A 124 -8.92 -6.35 -14.29
C LYS A 124 -9.26 -5.86 -15.70
N GLU A 125 -9.52 -4.57 -15.88
CA GLU A 125 -9.80 -3.97 -17.17
C GLU A 125 -8.62 -4.09 -18.12
N ALA A 126 -7.40 -3.90 -17.63
CA ALA A 126 -6.18 -4.06 -18.43
C ALA A 126 -6.02 -5.51 -18.91
N ILE A 127 -6.24 -6.49 -18.04
CA ILE A 127 -6.19 -7.91 -18.37
C ILE A 127 -7.27 -8.27 -19.41
N GLU A 128 -8.49 -7.80 -19.20
CA GLU A 128 -9.59 -8.02 -20.15
C GLU A 128 -9.29 -7.45 -21.53
N THR A 129 -8.68 -6.26 -21.57
CA THR A 129 -8.27 -5.62 -22.82
C THR A 129 -7.19 -6.45 -23.56
N ILE A 130 -6.19 -6.95 -22.84
CA ILE A 130 -5.13 -7.78 -23.41
C ILE A 130 -5.72 -9.09 -23.95
N VAL A 131 -6.58 -9.73 -23.19
CA VAL A 131 -7.23 -10.99 -23.61
C VAL A 131 -8.09 -10.76 -24.86
N ALA A 132 -8.85 -9.68 -24.90
CA ALA A 132 -9.66 -9.32 -26.07
C ALA A 132 -8.78 -9.06 -27.31
N ALA A 133 -7.67 -8.34 -27.15
CA ALA A 133 -6.74 -8.07 -28.23
C ALA A 133 -6.12 -9.37 -28.78
N GLU A 134 -5.71 -10.29 -27.93
CA GLU A 134 -5.19 -11.59 -28.32
C GLU A 134 -6.25 -12.43 -29.04
N TYR A 135 -7.47 -12.41 -28.56
CA TYR A 135 -8.59 -13.11 -29.19
C TYR A 135 -8.82 -12.59 -30.62
N PHE A 136 -8.87 -11.29 -30.80
CA PHE A 136 -9.04 -10.70 -32.13
C PHE A 136 -7.89 -11.01 -33.06
N PHE A 137 -6.67 -11.00 -32.56
CA PHE A 137 -5.47 -11.32 -33.33
C PHE A 137 -5.51 -12.77 -33.83
N VAL A 138 -5.80 -13.72 -32.98
CA VAL A 138 -5.91 -15.14 -33.34
C VAL A 138 -7.02 -15.36 -34.38
N LYS A 139 -8.15 -14.69 -34.20
CA LYS A 139 -9.27 -14.79 -35.14
C LYS A 139 -8.92 -14.23 -36.52
N ALA A 140 -8.16 -13.14 -36.58
CA ALA A 140 -7.66 -12.56 -37.81
C ALA A 140 -6.68 -13.51 -38.54
N GLU A 141 -5.76 -14.15 -37.81
CA GLU A 141 -4.88 -15.16 -38.36
C GLU A 141 -5.64 -16.34 -38.96
N ARG A 142 -6.65 -16.84 -38.28
CA ARG A 142 -7.49 -17.93 -38.80
C ARG A 142 -8.21 -17.55 -40.09
N ARG A 143 -8.66 -16.31 -40.22
CA ARG A 143 -9.25 -15.82 -41.47
C ARG A 143 -8.22 -15.75 -42.60
N TYR A 144 -7.01 -15.31 -42.24
CA TYR A 144 -5.94 -15.14 -43.22
C TYR A 144 -5.43 -16.46 -43.78
N PHE A 145 -5.32 -17.48 -42.94
CA PHE A 145 -4.82 -18.81 -43.36
C PHE A 145 -5.92 -19.81 -43.73
N LYS A 146 -7.16 -19.40 -43.70
CA LYS A 146 -8.30 -20.25 -44.07
C LYS A 146 -8.57 -20.06 -45.56
N VAL A 147 -7.94 -20.88 -46.31
CA VAL A 147 -8.13 -20.90 -47.78
C VAL A 147 -9.21 -21.90 -48.11
#